data_98c6b24a91a1dc8fde0220aab7907739
#
_entry.id   98c6b24a91a1dc8fde0220aab7907739
#
_cell.length_a   1.000
_cell.length_b   1.000
_cell.length_c   1.000
_cell.angle_alpha   90.00
_cell.angle_beta   90.00
_cell.angle_gamma   90.00
#
_symmetry.space_group_name_H-M   'P 1'
#
loop_
_entity.id
_entity.type
_entity.pdbx_description
1 polymer ?
#
loop_
_entity_poly.entity_id
_entity_poly.type
_entity_poly.pdbx_seq_one_letter_code
_entity_poly.pdbx_strand_id
1 'polypeptide(L)'
;MRYELLKTSPRLTTAKKICETRDGDVARLVAINGKPLSALDEQKEEARLTELLSDPAKQKRRKQGEDDDQARVLKVLRTLPTAFVYQDAGPGEGPLGKVEKFSFKPNPGFSPPDLETKILTQMAGEIWIDPVNLRVVRLEGHLQRDVDFGWGILGRLNQGGWIVIEQAEVGPDMGVDQWRTVHFQMKMSGRVVWKTRVFDTTEDETGYEPVPAGLGYQKAIEMLRAEK
;
A
#
# COMPACT_ATOMS: atom_id res chain seq x y z
N MET A 1 6.57 8.42 -11.96
CA MET A 1 5.12 8.61 -12.14
C MET A 1 4.62 9.71 -11.22
N ARG A 2 3.50 10.37 -11.58
CA ARG A 2 2.66 11.12 -10.64
C ARG A 2 1.25 10.53 -10.66
N TYR A 3 0.53 10.66 -9.55
CA TYR A 3 -0.82 10.11 -9.40
C TYR A 3 -1.55 10.78 -8.23
N GLU A 4 -2.84 10.53 -8.13
CA GLU A 4 -3.67 10.97 -7.01
C GLU A 4 -3.90 9.80 -6.06
N LEU A 5 -3.69 10.03 -4.76
CA LEU A 5 -3.94 9.09 -3.68
C LEU A 5 -5.09 9.60 -2.82
N LEU A 6 -6.20 8.87 -2.83
CA LEU A 6 -7.29 9.05 -1.87
C LEU A 6 -7.12 8.04 -0.74
N LYS A 7 -6.86 8.54 0.46
CA LYS A 7 -6.75 7.71 1.67
C LYS A 7 -7.89 7.99 2.61
N THR A 8 -8.67 6.96 2.89
CA THR A 8 -9.83 7.02 3.79
C THR A 8 -9.60 6.19 5.05
N SER A 9 -9.95 6.77 6.18
CA SER A 9 -10.03 6.11 7.49
C SER A 9 -11.32 6.53 8.18
N PRO A 10 -11.77 5.90 9.29
CA PRO A 10 -13.03 6.23 9.95
C PRO A 10 -13.16 7.68 10.41
N ARG A 11 -12.06 8.40 10.56
CA ARG A 11 -12.06 9.77 11.08
C ARG A 11 -11.59 10.80 10.07
N LEU A 12 -10.92 10.37 9.03
CA LEU A 12 -10.21 11.30 8.15
C LEU A 12 -10.11 10.71 6.74
N THR A 13 -10.53 11.47 5.76
CA THR A 13 -10.24 11.23 4.35
C THR A 13 -9.30 12.32 3.85
N THR A 14 -8.23 11.94 3.18
CA THR A 14 -7.27 12.87 2.57
C THR A 14 -7.08 12.54 1.09
N ALA A 15 -7.07 13.57 0.25
CA ALA A 15 -6.61 13.45 -1.12
C ALA A 15 -5.24 14.11 -1.25
N LYS A 16 -4.32 13.42 -1.91
CA LYS A 16 -2.95 13.89 -2.13
C LYS A 16 -2.58 13.70 -3.59
N LYS A 17 -1.82 14.62 -4.14
CA LYS A 17 -1.05 14.40 -5.37
C LYS A 17 0.32 13.88 -4.99
N ILE A 18 0.70 12.76 -5.58
CA ILE A 18 2.00 12.12 -5.36
C ILE A 18 2.85 12.29 -6.60
N CYS A 19 4.13 12.56 -6.41
CA CYS A 19 5.12 12.58 -7.47
C CYS A 19 6.31 11.72 -7.04
N GLU A 20 6.52 10.61 -7.75
CA GLU A 20 7.65 9.71 -7.53
C GLU A 20 8.95 10.37 -7.98
N THR A 21 9.98 10.28 -7.17
CA THR A 21 11.29 10.85 -7.49
C THR A 21 12.41 9.87 -7.13
N ARG A 22 13.59 10.08 -7.73
CA ARG A 22 14.79 9.32 -7.36
C ARG A 22 15.20 9.51 -5.89
N ASP A 23 14.78 10.61 -5.28
CA ASP A 23 15.15 11.00 -3.92
C ASP A 23 14.06 10.62 -2.88
N GLY A 24 13.06 9.80 -3.30
CA GLY A 24 11.85 9.44 -2.54
C GLY A 24 10.64 10.29 -2.95
N ASP A 25 9.46 9.77 -2.69
CA ASP A 25 8.21 10.35 -3.16
C ASP A 25 7.91 11.69 -2.51
N VAL A 26 7.32 12.59 -3.29
CA VAL A 26 6.80 13.86 -2.79
C VAL A 26 5.28 13.84 -2.85
N ALA A 27 4.64 14.08 -1.72
CA ALA A 27 3.20 14.19 -1.60
C ALA A 27 2.79 15.64 -1.33
N ARG A 28 1.74 16.13 -2.00
CA ARG A 28 1.03 17.35 -1.66
C ARG A 28 -0.40 17.03 -1.26
N LEU A 29 -0.80 17.47 -0.07
CA LEU A 29 -2.18 17.40 0.39
C LEU A 29 -3.03 18.41 -0.40
N VAL A 30 -4.17 17.97 -0.95
CA VAL A 30 -5.05 18.82 -1.77
C VAL A 30 -6.48 18.91 -1.23
N ALA A 31 -6.93 17.88 -0.48
CA ALA A 31 -8.25 17.92 0.14
C ALA A 31 -8.29 17.13 1.46
N ILE A 32 -9.20 17.53 2.33
CA ILE A 32 -9.52 16.88 3.60
C ILE A 32 -11.04 16.67 3.67
N ASN A 33 -11.46 15.41 3.94
CA ASN A 33 -12.88 15.02 4.04
C ASN A 33 -13.72 15.46 2.82
N GLY A 34 -13.16 15.28 1.62
CA GLY A 34 -13.82 15.61 0.36
C GLY A 34 -13.90 17.11 0.05
N LYS A 35 -13.28 17.97 0.85
CA LYS A 35 -13.26 19.42 0.64
C LYS A 35 -11.84 19.91 0.32
N PRO A 36 -11.67 20.87 -0.58
CA PRO A 36 -10.39 21.55 -0.77
C PRO A 36 -9.84 22.06 0.56
N LEU A 37 -8.54 22.24 0.65
CA LEU A 37 -7.89 22.75 1.85
C LEU A 37 -8.45 24.14 2.23
N SER A 38 -8.63 24.37 3.53
CA SER A 38 -8.85 25.72 4.04
C SER A 38 -7.58 26.58 3.82
N ALA A 39 -7.71 27.89 3.84
CA ALA A 39 -6.55 28.79 3.73
C ALA A 39 -5.47 28.50 4.79
N LEU A 40 -5.88 28.11 5.99
CA LEU A 40 -4.95 27.72 7.06
C LEU A 40 -4.24 26.40 6.76
N ASP A 41 -4.95 25.42 6.22
CA ASP A 41 -4.36 24.12 5.91
C ASP A 41 -3.47 24.20 4.67
N GLU A 42 -3.83 25.02 3.68
CA GLU A 42 -2.97 25.34 2.53
C GLU A 42 -1.66 26.01 3.01
N GLN A 43 -1.74 26.97 3.93
CA GLN A 43 -0.55 27.61 4.50
C GLN A 43 0.35 26.60 5.23
N LYS A 44 -0.23 25.68 5.99
CA LYS A 44 0.53 24.59 6.67
C LYS A 44 1.19 23.67 5.67
N GLU A 45 0.50 23.29 4.60
CA GLU A 45 1.03 22.42 3.56
C GLU A 45 2.17 23.10 2.78
N GLU A 46 2.03 24.38 2.45
CA GLU A 46 3.10 25.18 1.84
C GLU A 46 4.33 25.31 2.76
N ALA A 47 4.12 25.52 4.04
CA ALA A 47 5.20 25.53 5.02
C ALA A 47 5.91 24.19 5.10
N ARG A 48 5.17 23.06 5.08
CA ARG A 48 5.71 21.71 5.07
C ARG A 48 6.57 21.43 3.82
N LEU A 49 6.07 21.83 2.64
CA LEU A 49 6.82 21.69 1.39
C LEU A 49 8.08 22.57 1.37
N THR A 50 8.00 23.76 1.90
CA THR A 50 9.14 24.67 2.03
C THR A 50 10.19 24.14 3.00
N GLU A 51 9.77 23.59 4.13
CA GLU A 51 10.68 22.91 5.06
C GLU A 51 11.37 21.72 4.39
N LEU A 52 10.64 20.94 3.57
CA LEU A 52 11.22 19.81 2.84
C LEU A 52 12.29 20.26 1.84
N LEU A 53 12.11 21.42 1.18
CA LEU A 53 13.11 22.03 0.28
C LEU A 53 14.38 22.48 1.04
N SER A 54 14.21 22.98 2.26
CA SER A 54 15.31 23.52 3.07
C SER A 54 16.08 22.47 3.87
N ASP A 55 15.51 21.25 4.02
CA ASP A 55 16.14 20.16 4.78
C ASP A 55 16.32 18.88 3.94
N PRO A 56 17.42 18.79 3.14
CA PRO A 56 17.73 17.58 2.37
C PRO A 56 17.90 16.33 3.24
N ALA A 57 18.34 16.49 4.49
CA ALA A 57 18.49 15.37 5.41
C ALA A 57 17.12 14.78 5.80
N LYS A 58 16.09 15.60 5.90
CA LYS A 58 14.71 15.14 6.11
C LYS A 58 14.21 14.30 4.94
N GLN A 59 14.46 14.75 3.70
CA GLN A 59 14.10 13.99 2.51
C GLN A 59 14.85 12.64 2.44
N LYS A 60 16.15 12.63 2.74
CA LYS A 60 16.93 11.40 2.80
C LYS A 60 16.37 10.40 3.82
N ARG A 61 16.00 10.85 5.01
CA ARG A 61 15.36 9.99 6.04
C ARG A 61 14.01 9.43 5.55
N ARG A 62 13.21 10.23 4.85
CA ARG A 62 11.96 9.77 4.26
C ARG A 62 12.20 8.68 3.22
N LYS A 63 13.10 8.91 2.28
CA LYS A 63 13.48 7.90 1.28
C LYS A 63 13.94 6.60 1.94
N GLN A 64 14.79 6.68 2.96
CA GLN A 64 15.22 5.49 3.70
C GLN A 64 14.01 4.73 4.29
N GLY A 65 13.04 5.45 4.88
CA GLY A 65 11.81 4.83 5.39
C GLY A 65 10.99 4.14 4.29
N GLU A 66 10.86 4.78 3.12
CA GLU A 66 10.19 4.22 1.94
C GLU A 66 10.90 2.95 1.44
N ASP A 67 12.24 2.97 1.34
CA ASP A 67 13.05 1.83 0.94
C ASP A 67 12.91 0.65 1.94
N ASP A 68 12.90 0.94 3.24
CA ASP A 68 12.72 -0.04 4.30
C ASP A 68 11.30 -0.66 4.26
N ASP A 69 10.27 0.15 4.00
CA ASP A 69 8.89 -0.32 3.82
C ASP A 69 8.76 -1.21 2.58
N GLN A 70 9.36 -0.79 1.46
CA GLN A 70 9.38 -1.57 0.23
C GLN A 70 10.11 -2.91 0.44
N ALA A 71 11.24 -2.91 1.13
CA ALA A 71 11.98 -4.13 1.44
C ALA A 71 11.14 -5.10 2.29
N ARG A 72 10.36 -4.58 3.27
CA ARG A 72 9.43 -5.40 4.06
C ARG A 72 8.31 -6.02 3.21
N VAL A 73 7.70 -5.24 2.33
CA VAL A 73 6.67 -5.73 1.41
C VAL A 73 7.24 -6.82 0.49
N LEU A 74 8.38 -6.59 -0.14
CA LEU A 74 9.03 -7.57 -1.01
C LEU A 74 9.38 -8.86 -0.28
N LYS A 75 9.83 -8.78 0.97
CA LYS A 75 10.10 -9.94 1.83
C LYS A 75 8.83 -10.77 2.06
N VAL A 76 7.71 -10.12 2.40
CA VAL A 76 6.43 -10.81 2.55
C VAL A 76 6.00 -11.47 1.24
N LEU A 77 6.04 -10.75 0.12
CA LEU A 77 5.66 -11.27 -1.19
C LEU A 77 6.48 -12.49 -1.60
N ARG A 78 7.80 -12.47 -1.37
CA ARG A 78 8.69 -13.61 -1.65
C ARG A 78 8.40 -14.83 -0.77
N THR A 79 7.76 -14.63 0.37
CA THR A 79 7.41 -15.69 1.31
C THR A 79 6.08 -16.36 0.96
N LEU A 80 5.17 -15.68 0.25
CA LEU A 80 3.83 -16.20 -0.06
C LEU A 80 3.83 -17.59 -0.69
N PRO A 81 4.69 -17.92 -1.68
CA PRO A 81 4.66 -19.24 -2.31
C PRO A 81 4.95 -20.40 -1.36
N THR A 82 5.69 -20.15 -0.27
CA THR A 82 6.05 -21.18 0.72
C THR A 82 5.16 -21.13 1.96
N ALA A 83 4.61 -19.94 2.28
CA ALA A 83 3.77 -19.74 3.45
C ALA A 83 2.38 -20.36 3.29
N PHE A 84 1.92 -20.60 2.06
CA PHE A 84 0.57 -21.07 1.77
C PHE A 84 0.54 -22.34 0.95
N VAL A 85 -0.54 -23.10 1.13
CA VAL A 85 -0.98 -24.14 0.20
C VAL A 85 -2.09 -23.54 -0.64
N TYR A 86 -1.92 -23.62 -1.95
CA TYR A 86 -2.86 -23.09 -2.94
C TYR A 86 -3.72 -24.23 -3.51
N GLN A 87 -4.97 -23.91 -3.80
CA GLN A 87 -5.92 -24.79 -4.46
C GLN A 87 -6.62 -24.01 -5.58
N ASP A 88 -6.67 -24.61 -6.75
CA ASP A 88 -7.43 -24.08 -7.88
C ASP A 88 -8.91 -23.88 -7.48
N ALA A 89 -9.41 -22.66 -7.69
CA ALA A 89 -10.80 -22.26 -7.46
C ALA A 89 -11.53 -21.96 -8.78
N GLY A 90 -10.88 -22.24 -9.92
CA GLY A 90 -11.42 -22.10 -11.27
C GLY A 90 -11.39 -20.67 -11.81
N PRO A 91 -11.85 -20.53 -13.06
CA PRO A 91 -11.89 -19.23 -13.73
C PRO A 91 -12.94 -18.30 -13.14
N GLY A 92 -12.74 -17.00 -13.32
CA GLY A 92 -13.68 -15.97 -12.91
C GLY A 92 -13.54 -14.70 -13.72
N GLU A 93 -14.33 -13.70 -13.35
CA GLU A 93 -14.23 -12.34 -13.88
C GLU A 93 -13.64 -11.44 -12.78
N GLY A 94 -12.65 -10.66 -13.16
CA GLY A 94 -12.01 -9.65 -12.32
C GLY A 94 -12.20 -8.24 -12.87
N PRO A 95 -11.66 -7.21 -12.21
CA PRO A 95 -11.78 -5.82 -12.66
C PRO A 95 -11.22 -5.55 -14.07
N LEU A 96 -10.26 -6.37 -14.51
CA LEU A 96 -9.57 -6.24 -15.80
C LEU A 96 -9.96 -7.33 -16.80
N GLY A 97 -10.98 -8.15 -16.54
CA GLY A 97 -11.44 -9.24 -17.39
C GLY A 97 -11.26 -10.61 -16.75
N LYS A 98 -11.02 -11.64 -17.61
CA LYS A 98 -10.90 -13.04 -17.15
C LYS A 98 -9.71 -13.24 -16.22
N VAL A 99 -9.92 -14.00 -15.17
CA VAL A 99 -8.90 -14.35 -14.18
C VAL A 99 -8.95 -15.85 -13.85
N GLU A 100 -7.83 -16.37 -13.41
CA GLU A 100 -7.73 -17.66 -12.72
C GLU A 100 -7.65 -17.40 -11.21
N LYS A 101 -8.55 -18.04 -10.46
CA LYS A 101 -8.64 -17.86 -9.00
C LYS A 101 -8.01 -19.06 -8.28
N PHE A 102 -7.26 -18.74 -7.24
CA PHE A 102 -6.71 -19.73 -6.33
C PHE A 102 -7.08 -19.36 -4.91
N SER A 103 -7.67 -20.30 -4.18
CA SER A 103 -7.79 -20.16 -2.73
C SER A 103 -6.45 -20.52 -2.08
N PHE A 104 -6.16 -19.88 -0.97
CA PHE A 104 -4.96 -20.21 -0.19
C PHE A 104 -5.26 -20.35 1.30
N LYS A 105 -4.51 -21.21 1.96
CA LYS A 105 -4.54 -21.42 3.41
C LYS A 105 -3.12 -21.61 3.93
N PRO A 106 -2.88 -21.38 5.23
CA PRO A 106 -1.55 -21.57 5.81
C PRO A 106 -0.97 -22.94 5.51
N ASN A 107 0.29 -22.99 5.10
CA ASN A 107 1.05 -24.21 4.94
C ASN A 107 1.48 -24.70 6.34
N PRO A 108 1.05 -25.90 6.81
CA PRO A 108 1.44 -26.42 8.12
C PRO A 108 2.95 -26.63 8.28
N GLY A 109 3.67 -26.81 7.18
CA GLY A 109 5.13 -26.97 7.16
C GLY A 109 5.89 -25.66 7.15
N PHE A 110 5.21 -24.50 7.05
CA PHE A 110 5.87 -23.22 7.02
C PHE A 110 6.29 -22.76 8.42
N SER A 111 7.58 -22.46 8.58
CA SER A 111 8.13 -21.84 9.79
C SER A 111 8.47 -20.37 9.49
N PRO A 112 7.75 -19.41 10.06
CA PRO A 112 7.99 -17.99 9.78
C PRO A 112 9.37 -17.57 10.31
N PRO A 113 10.23 -16.97 9.45
CA PRO A 113 11.58 -16.55 9.86
C PRO A 113 11.56 -15.35 10.83
N ASP A 114 10.46 -14.62 10.89
CA ASP A 114 10.33 -13.40 11.71
C ASP A 114 8.87 -13.09 12.08
N LEU A 115 8.70 -12.01 12.84
CA LEU A 115 7.39 -11.58 13.34
C LEU A 115 6.48 -11.06 12.21
N GLU A 116 7.04 -10.45 11.17
CA GLU A 116 6.27 -9.88 10.06
C GLU A 116 5.60 -10.99 9.23
N THR A 117 6.35 -12.07 8.95
CA THR A 117 5.82 -13.22 8.21
C THR A 117 4.97 -14.15 9.08
N LYS A 118 5.01 -13.99 10.41
CA LYS A 118 4.18 -14.80 11.31
C LYS A 118 2.67 -14.62 11.07
N ILE A 119 2.23 -13.45 10.62
CA ILE A 119 0.83 -13.22 10.28
C ILE A 119 0.32 -14.19 9.21
N LEU A 120 1.18 -14.59 8.27
CA LEU A 120 0.84 -15.50 7.18
C LEU A 120 0.41 -16.89 7.70
N THR A 121 0.89 -17.31 8.87
CA THR A 121 0.50 -18.61 9.47
C THR A 121 -0.95 -18.67 9.90
N GLN A 122 -1.67 -17.54 9.88
CA GLN A 122 -3.07 -17.45 10.27
C GLN A 122 -3.95 -16.79 9.20
N MET A 123 -3.40 -16.53 8.01
CA MET A 123 -4.17 -15.94 6.90
C MET A 123 -4.66 -17.01 5.93
N ALA A 124 -5.90 -16.87 5.49
CA ALA A 124 -6.46 -17.61 4.38
C ALA A 124 -7.22 -16.66 3.47
N GLY A 125 -7.40 -17.01 2.20
CA GLY A 125 -8.09 -16.13 1.25
C GLY A 125 -8.01 -16.60 -0.18
N GLU A 126 -8.05 -15.64 -1.09
CA GLU A 126 -7.98 -15.87 -2.53
C GLU A 126 -6.94 -14.96 -3.19
N ILE A 127 -6.32 -15.47 -4.23
CA ILE A 127 -5.48 -14.72 -5.16
C ILE A 127 -6.03 -14.89 -6.57
N TRP A 128 -6.16 -13.80 -7.31
CA TRP A 128 -6.67 -13.79 -8.68
C TRP A 128 -5.55 -13.38 -9.61
N ILE A 129 -5.34 -14.15 -10.63
CA ILE A 129 -4.22 -14.01 -11.56
C ILE A 129 -4.78 -13.77 -12.96
N ASP A 130 -4.29 -12.73 -13.63
CA ASP A 130 -4.46 -12.54 -15.06
C ASP A 130 -3.68 -13.64 -15.79
N PRO A 131 -4.35 -14.56 -16.53
CA PRO A 131 -3.68 -15.67 -17.18
C PRO A 131 -2.81 -15.27 -18.38
N VAL A 132 -3.03 -14.08 -18.94
CA VAL A 132 -2.28 -13.58 -20.10
C VAL A 132 -0.96 -12.95 -19.66
N ASN A 133 -1.02 -12.03 -18.70
CA ASN A 133 0.15 -11.29 -18.23
C ASN A 133 0.86 -11.99 -17.06
N LEU A 134 0.27 -13.05 -16.51
CA LEU A 134 0.76 -13.78 -15.34
C LEU A 134 1.00 -12.84 -14.13
N ARG A 135 0.07 -11.91 -13.92
CA ARG A 135 0.10 -10.91 -12.86
C ARG A 135 -1.02 -11.11 -11.87
N VAL A 136 -0.73 -10.85 -10.61
CA VAL A 136 -1.76 -10.80 -9.58
C VAL A 136 -2.60 -9.55 -9.80
N VAL A 137 -3.90 -9.72 -10.01
CA VAL A 137 -4.86 -8.61 -10.15
C VAL A 137 -5.61 -8.33 -8.86
N ARG A 138 -5.76 -9.36 -8.00
CA ARG A 138 -6.37 -9.19 -6.68
C ARG A 138 -5.82 -10.22 -5.69
N LEU A 139 -5.60 -9.77 -4.49
CA LEU A 139 -5.32 -10.62 -3.33
C LEU A 139 -6.28 -10.21 -2.21
N GLU A 140 -6.98 -11.19 -1.66
CA GLU A 140 -7.86 -11.02 -0.53
C GLU A 140 -7.50 -12.02 0.56
N GLY A 141 -7.26 -11.53 1.79
CA GLY A 141 -6.85 -12.36 2.91
C GLY A 141 -7.57 -12.02 4.20
N HIS A 142 -7.86 -13.04 5.00
CA HIS A 142 -8.53 -12.91 6.28
C HIS A 142 -7.75 -13.63 7.38
N LEU A 143 -7.65 -13.03 8.55
CA LEU A 143 -7.09 -13.67 9.74
C LEU A 143 -8.09 -14.68 10.32
N GLN A 144 -7.73 -15.95 10.24
CA GLN A 144 -8.55 -17.07 10.73
C GLN A 144 -8.49 -17.21 12.25
N ARG A 145 -7.42 -16.75 12.88
CA ARG A 145 -7.18 -16.78 14.32
C ARG A 145 -6.36 -15.58 14.74
N ASP A 146 -6.29 -15.37 16.05
CA ASP A 146 -5.41 -14.37 16.64
C ASP A 146 -3.94 -14.66 16.32
N VAL A 147 -3.16 -13.60 16.11
CA VAL A 147 -1.70 -13.69 15.96
C VAL A 147 -1.03 -13.00 17.12
N ASP A 148 -0.36 -13.78 17.98
CA ASP A 148 0.38 -13.27 19.14
C ASP A 148 1.83 -12.92 18.76
N PHE A 149 2.29 -11.76 19.20
CA PHE A 149 3.66 -11.28 19.08
C PHE A 149 4.29 -11.21 20.48
N GLY A 150 5.50 -11.78 20.63
CA GLY A 150 6.19 -11.78 21.90
C GLY A 150 5.37 -12.44 23.02
N TRP A 151 4.89 -13.66 22.80
CA TRP A 151 4.06 -14.42 23.76
C TRP A 151 2.75 -13.71 24.14
N GLY A 152 2.23 -12.83 23.27
CA GLY A 152 1.05 -12.01 23.54
C GLY A 152 1.31 -10.79 24.44
N ILE A 153 2.52 -10.62 24.96
CA ILE A 153 2.89 -9.48 25.80
C ILE A 153 3.17 -8.24 24.96
N LEU A 154 3.89 -8.39 23.84
CA LEU A 154 4.24 -7.28 22.96
C LEU A 154 3.06 -6.83 22.11
N GLY A 155 2.20 -7.78 21.72
CA GLY A 155 1.02 -7.46 20.94
C GLY A 155 0.24 -8.68 20.50
N ARG A 156 -0.95 -8.40 19.97
CA ARG A 156 -1.86 -9.38 19.35
C ARG A 156 -2.61 -8.71 18.22
N LEU A 157 -2.73 -9.39 17.09
CA LEU A 157 -3.74 -9.10 16.07
C LEU A 157 -4.92 -10.05 16.26
N ASN A 158 -6.13 -9.50 16.23
CA ASN A 158 -7.33 -10.28 16.51
C ASN A 158 -7.81 -10.98 15.24
N GLN A 159 -8.41 -12.14 15.41
CA GLN A 159 -9.17 -12.85 14.38
C GLN A 159 -10.18 -11.93 13.67
N GLY A 160 -10.51 -12.23 12.42
CA GLY A 160 -11.49 -11.50 11.61
C GLY A 160 -10.94 -10.23 10.94
N GLY A 161 -9.66 -9.91 11.16
CA GLY A 161 -8.98 -8.89 10.35
C GLY A 161 -8.84 -9.32 8.91
N TRP A 162 -8.88 -8.38 7.96
CA TRP A 162 -8.79 -8.67 6.53
C TRP A 162 -8.02 -7.60 5.76
N ILE A 163 -7.58 -7.97 4.57
CA ILE A 163 -6.87 -7.12 3.61
C ILE A 163 -7.33 -7.45 2.21
N VAL A 164 -7.47 -6.41 1.38
CA VAL A 164 -7.69 -6.51 -0.07
C VAL A 164 -6.66 -5.65 -0.78
N ILE A 165 -6.05 -6.19 -1.80
CA ILE A 165 -5.11 -5.49 -2.68
C ILE A 165 -5.57 -5.73 -4.10
N GLU A 166 -5.76 -4.67 -4.89
CA GLU A 166 -6.01 -4.77 -6.32
C GLU A 166 -4.88 -4.08 -7.07
N GLN A 167 -4.47 -4.72 -8.15
CA GLN A 167 -3.41 -4.24 -9.02
C GLN A 167 -3.91 -4.12 -10.45
N ALA A 168 -3.39 -3.15 -11.17
CA ALA A 168 -3.68 -2.92 -12.56
C ALA A 168 -2.43 -2.44 -13.31
N GLU A 169 -2.45 -2.63 -14.62
CA GLU A 169 -1.53 -1.93 -15.50
C GLU A 169 -1.94 -0.46 -15.58
N VAL A 170 -0.99 0.43 -15.37
CA VAL A 170 -1.22 1.87 -15.43
C VAL A 170 -0.33 2.49 -16.50
N GLY A 171 -0.93 3.35 -17.33
CA GLY A 171 -0.24 4.05 -18.41
C GLY A 171 0.26 3.14 -19.53
N PRO A 172 -0.57 2.30 -20.15
CA PRO A 172 -0.16 1.41 -21.26
C PRO A 172 0.45 2.17 -22.44
N ASP A 173 0.07 3.41 -22.67
CA ASP A 173 0.63 4.26 -23.71
C ASP A 173 2.06 4.75 -23.44
N MET A 174 2.61 4.46 -22.26
CA MET A 174 3.94 4.95 -21.85
C MET A 174 5.08 3.97 -22.17
N GLY A 175 4.79 2.83 -22.80
CA GLY A 175 5.81 1.86 -23.25
C GLY A 175 6.56 1.18 -22.11
N VAL A 176 6.08 1.27 -20.89
CA VAL A 176 6.66 0.64 -19.71
C VAL A 176 5.60 -0.25 -19.06
N ASP A 177 5.90 -1.52 -18.91
CA ASP A 177 5.06 -2.48 -18.14
C ASP A 177 5.03 -2.06 -16.66
N GLN A 178 4.10 -1.15 -16.34
CA GLN A 178 3.92 -0.61 -15.00
C GLN A 178 2.69 -1.21 -14.33
N TRP A 179 2.92 -2.30 -13.60
CA TRP A 179 1.91 -2.93 -12.78
C TRP A 179 1.91 -2.29 -11.40
N ARG A 180 0.78 -1.71 -10.97
CA ARG A 180 0.66 -0.92 -9.74
C ARG A 180 -0.49 -1.39 -8.87
N THR A 181 -0.35 -1.22 -7.57
CA THR A 181 -1.49 -1.29 -6.65
C THR A 181 -2.36 -0.06 -6.88
N VAL A 182 -3.60 -0.27 -7.28
CA VAL A 182 -4.58 0.80 -7.54
C VAL A 182 -5.62 0.90 -6.43
N HIS A 183 -5.84 -0.19 -5.70
CA HIS A 183 -6.71 -0.23 -4.54
C HIS A 183 -6.08 -1.07 -3.42
N PHE A 184 -6.05 -0.50 -2.24
CA PHE A 184 -5.65 -1.18 -1.02
C PHE A 184 -6.68 -0.93 0.06
N GLN A 185 -7.15 -2.00 0.69
CA GLN A 185 -8.06 -1.89 1.82
C GLN A 185 -7.64 -2.85 2.92
N MET A 186 -7.64 -2.37 4.15
CA MET A 186 -7.28 -3.17 5.31
C MET A 186 -8.16 -2.80 6.50
N LYS A 187 -8.65 -3.82 7.18
CA LYS A 187 -9.28 -3.66 8.48
C LYS A 187 -8.73 -4.70 9.43
N MET A 188 -7.98 -4.24 10.41
CA MET A 188 -7.42 -5.10 11.44
C MET A 188 -7.61 -4.45 12.79
N SER A 189 -7.81 -5.26 13.81
CA SER A 189 -7.79 -4.81 15.19
C SER A 189 -6.76 -5.60 15.98
N GLY A 190 -6.24 -5.00 17.02
CA GLY A 190 -5.25 -5.68 17.83
C GLY A 190 -4.90 -4.90 19.08
N ARG A 191 -4.00 -5.46 19.86
CA ARG A 191 -3.45 -4.85 21.07
C ARG A 191 -1.94 -4.75 20.94
N VAL A 192 -1.41 -3.59 21.25
CA VAL A 192 0.04 -3.37 21.37
C VAL A 192 0.28 -2.98 22.83
N VAL A 193 0.99 -3.85 23.55
CA VAL A 193 1.15 -3.78 24.99
C VAL A 193 -0.24 -3.78 25.65
N TRP A 194 -0.73 -2.63 26.17
CA TRP A 194 -2.07 -2.47 26.77
C TRP A 194 -3.04 -1.61 25.95
N LYS A 195 -2.61 -1.10 24.79
CA LYS A 195 -3.47 -0.21 23.97
C LYS A 195 -4.10 -0.99 22.82
N THR A 196 -5.42 -0.97 22.76
CA THR A 196 -6.16 -1.43 21.58
C THR A 196 -5.89 -0.48 20.41
N ARG A 197 -5.62 -1.05 19.24
CA ARG A 197 -5.44 -0.36 17.97
C ARG A 197 -6.41 -0.96 16.95
N VAL A 198 -7.01 -0.08 16.19
CA VAL A 198 -7.80 -0.45 15.01
C VAL A 198 -7.12 0.21 13.81
N PHE A 199 -6.77 -0.60 12.85
CA PHE A 199 -6.32 -0.19 11.52
C PHE A 199 -7.50 -0.40 10.60
N ASP A 200 -8.02 0.67 10.04
CA ASP A 200 -9.14 0.67 9.11
C ASP A 200 -8.80 1.74 8.08
N THR A 201 -8.37 1.32 6.91
CA THR A 201 -7.89 2.22 5.86
C THR A 201 -8.23 1.69 4.49
N THR A 202 -8.60 2.62 3.61
CA THR A 202 -8.72 2.39 2.18
C THR A 202 -7.82 3.39 1.47
N GLU A 203 -7.09 2.95 0.48
CA GLU A 203 -6.24 3.76 -0.38
C GLU A 203 -6.59 3.46 -1.83
N ASP A 204 -6.94 4.51 -2.58
CA ASP A 204 -7.24 4.44 -4.01
C ASP A 204 -6.25 5.33 -4.75
N GLU A 205 -5.58 4.75 -5.73
CA GLU A 205 -4.61 5.45 -6.58
C GLU A 205 -5.15 5.58 -7.99
N THR A 206 -5.18 6.81 -8.50
CA THR A 206 -5.78 7.14 -9.81
C THR A 206 -4.98 8.20 -10.54
N GLY A 207 -5.30 8.45 -11.82
CA GLY A 207 -4.75 9.57 -12.57
C GLY A 207 -3.24 9.48 -12.79
N TYR A 208 -2.73 8.30 -13.08
CA TYR A 208 -1.31 8.09 -13.32
C TYR A 208 -0.85 8.81 -14.58
N GLU A 209 0.24 9.56 -14.44
CA GLU A 209 0.89 10.27 -15.53
C GLU A 209 2.41 10.15 -15.46
N PRO A 210 3.12 10.17 -16.60
CA PRO A 210 4.56 10.10 -16.61
C PRO A 210 5.18 11.37 -16.06
N VAL A 211 6.36 11.24 -15.46
CA VAL A 211 7.22 12.37 -15.09
C VAL A 211 8.58 12.21 -15.75
N PRO A 212 9.36 13.29 -15.89
CA PRO A 212 10.71 13.21 -16.45
C PRO A 212 11.59 12.18 -15.74
N ALA A 213 12.33 11.39 -16.49
CA ALA A 213 13.26 10.41 -15.94
C ALA A 213 14.29 11.08 -15.01
N GLY A 214 14.55 10.45 -13.86
CA GLY A 214 15.51 10.97 -12.89
C GLY A 214 15.06 12.25 -12.16
N LEU A 215 13.75 12.53 -12.14
CA LEU A 215 13.18 13.68 -11.44
C LEU A 215 13.69 13.75 -9.99
N GLY A 216 14.23 14.90 -9.58
CA GLY A 216 14.59 15.17 -8.19
C GLY A 216 13.40 15.74 -7.39
N TYR A 217 13.44 15.58 -6.07
CA TYR A 217 12.34 15.99 -5.20
C TYR A 217 12.05 17.51 -5.22
N GLN A 218 13.07 18.36 -5.43
CA GLN A 218 12.88 19.81 -5.52
C GLN A 218 11.98 20.17 -6.73
N LYS A 219 12.29 19.56 -7.88
CA LYS A 219 11.51 19.81 -9.10
C LYS A 219 10.10 19.22 -9.00
N ALA A 220 9.95 18.09 -8.33
CA ALA A 220 8.64 17.52 -8.03
C ALA A 220 7.78 18.45 -7.16
N ILE A 221 8.37 19.11 -6.15
CA ILE A 221 7.66 20.10 -5.33
C ILE A 221 7.21 21.29 -6.18
N GLU A 222 8.06 21.79 -7.09
CA GLU A 222 7.68 22.88 -8.01
C GLU A 222 6.51 22.47 -8.91
N MET A 223 6.55 21.27 -9.48
CA MET A 223 5.48 20.72 -10.31
C MET A 223 4.16 20.64 -9.52
N LEU A 224 4.19 20.03 -8.33
CA LEU A 224 3.01 19.90 -7.49
C LEU A 224 2.44 21.25 -7.02
N ARG A 225 3.25 22.29 -6.91
CA ARG A 225 2.81 23.66 -6.58
C ARG A 225 2.15 24.37 -7.77
N ALA A 226 2.57 24.06 -8.99
CA ALA A 226 2.00 24.64 -10.20
C ALA A 226 0.58 24.13 -10.52
N GLU A 227 0.20 23.00 -9.97
CA GLU A 227 -1.10 22.36 -10.14
C GLU A 227 -2.12 22.85 -9.09
N LYS A 228 -2.45 24.14 -9.13
CA LYS A 228 -3.47 24.74 -8.24
C LYS A 228 -4.88 24.43 -8.71
#